data_8236bc390209c229f082b0dbc30f4abc
#
_entry.id   8236bc390209c229f082b0dbc30f4abc
#
_cell.length_a   1.000
_cell.length_b   1.000
_cell.length_c   1.000
_cell.angle_alpha   90.00
_cell.angle_beta   90.00
_cell.angle_gamma   90.00
#
_symmetry.space_group_name_H-M   'P 1'
#
loop_
_entity.id
_entity.type
_entity.pdbx_description
1 polymer ?
#
loop_
_entity_poly.entity_id
_entity_poly.type
_entity_poly.pdbx_seq_one_letter_code
_entity_poly.pdbx_strand_id
1 'polypeptide(L)'
;MNYFNSYNSISKNASPQLDSLRGLSALIVLFAHANQVLIAPYTIVFSGLAGLLSQSAVMVFFVLSGFLIGKSLTKNYHNNNELDLASYLKDRFNRIYPPFIFSIFLVVILYTLSPLFFPSGTNLFFEANNLARPSFDITIAETLRSLFFLNGFIGDTISSNGPLWSLSFEVWYYILAGLVFKSSKPIYALASITLLIVLSILSTSFLIHSTVWFIGLILCILHNNNLFNITLNRLFYSISIIGTLLFSLGFLGLNHNMVATLSHQEIIKDFTLLFFKLSVALLTACYVYSILRNERSFTRKFKDASKYSYTLYIVHFPILLFIFGVFQLTIQNNPLLIFTIYIVSCILIIAFSKFTANKLENMKIIKQPHPRIGLQNKEL
;
A
#
# COMPACT_ATOMS: atom_id res chain seq x y z
N MET A 1 8.34 22.18 -22.41
CA MET A 1 8.08 20.81 -22.91
C MET A 1 7.03 20.16 -22.02
N ASN A 2 5.83 19.89 -22.54
CA ASN A 2 4.75 19.30 -21.72
C ASN A 2 4.91 17.76 -21.69
N TYR A 3 5.72 17.25 -20.78
CA TYR A 3 5.94 15.82 -20.57
C TYR A 3 4.68 15.01 -20.24
N PHE A 4 3.58 15.68 -19.93
CA PHE A 4 2.29 15.07 -19.61
C PHE A 4 1.35 14.89 -20.83
N ASN A 5 1.70 15.44 -21.99
CA ASN A 5 0.83 15.40 -23.20
C ASN A 5 0.94 14.07 -23.94
N SER A 6 2.02 13.31 -23.76
CA SER A 6 2.18 12.02 -24.40
C SER A 6 1.55 10.91 -23.58
N TYR A 7 0.78 10.05 -24.23
CA TYR A 7 0.16 8.87 -23.66
C TYR A 7 0.57 7.63 -24.44
N ASN A 8 1.24 6.71 -23.76
CA ASN A 8 1.56 5.38 -24.26
C ASN A 8 0.77 4.34 -23.47
N SER A 9 -0.05 3.52 -24.12
CA SER A 9 -0.86 2.52 -23.45
C SER A 9 -0.01 1.37 -22.90
N ILE A 10 -0.48 0.72 -21.82
CA ILE A 10 0.11 -0.51 -21.32
C ILE A 10 -0.30 -1.65 -22.27
N SER A 11 0.66 -2.41 -22.76
CA SER A 11 0.39 -3.53 -23.67
C SER A 11 -0.49 -4.61 -23.01
N LYS A 12 -1.26 -5.33 -23.82
CA LYS A 12 -2.07 -6.48 -23.37
C LYS A 12 -1.23 -7.58 -22.72
N ASN A 13 0.07 -7.63 -23.03
CA ASN A 13 1.01 -8.57 -22.43
C ASN A 13 1.51 -8.11 -21.05
N ALA A 14 1.79 -6.82 -20.87
CA ALA A 14 2.32 -6.27 -19.63
C ALA A 14 1.25 -6.12 -18.52
N SER A 15 0.03 -5.70 -18.87
CA SER A 15 -1.03 -5.44 -17.88
C SER A 15 -1.27 -6.61 -16.91
N PRO A 16 -1.45 -7.89 -17.35
CA PRO A 16 -1.65 -9.01 -16.44
C PRO A 16 -0.43 -9.31 -15.55
N GLN A 17 0.77 -8.91 -15.98
CA GLN A 17 2.00 -9.09 -15.19
C GLN A 17 2.09 -8.05 -14.07
N LEU A 18 1.71 -6.80 -14.34
CA LEU A 18 1.61 -5.76 -13.31
C LEU A 18 0.51 -6.08 -12.29
N ASP A 19 -0.63 -6.60 -12.76
CA ASP A 19 -1.67 -7.10 -11.88
C ASP A 19 -1.16 -8.24 -10.99
N SER A 20 -0.37 -9.16 -11.56
CA SER A 20 0.22 -10.27 -10.81
C SER A 20 1.22 -9.78 -9.75
N LEU A 21 2.04 -8.76 -10.05
CA LEU A 21 2.91 -8.12 -9.05
C LEU A 21 2.10 -7.54 -7.90
N ARG A 22 1.02 -6.83 -8.20
CA ARG A 22 0.12 -6.25 -7.18
C ARG A 22 -0.54 -7.34 -6.34
N GLY A 23 -1.04 -8.40 -6.97
CA GLY A 23 -1.67 -9.52 -6.28
C GLY A 23 -0.70 -10.27 -5.35
N LEU A 24 0.51 -10.55 -5.84
CA LEU A 24 1.56 -11.17 -5.02
C LEU A 24 1.95 -10.30 -3.82
N SER A 25 2.10 -8.99 -4.03
CA SER A 25 2.43 -8.06 -2.93
C SER A 25 1.35 -8.06 -1.84
N ALA A 26 0.06 -8.14 -2.19
CA ALA A 26 -1.01 -8.24 -1.21
C ALA A 26 -0.94 -9.53 -0.39
N LEU A 27 -0.62 -10.65 -1.03
CA LEU A 27 -0.45 -11.93 -0.34
C LEU A 27 0.78 -11.91 0.59
N ILE A 28 1.89 -11.32 0.15
CA ILE A 28 3.10 -11.16 1.00
C ILE A 28 2.78 -10.34 2.25
N VAL A 29 2.03 -9.23 2.11
CA VAL A 29 1.62 -8.42 3.26
C VAL A 29 0.74 -9.22 4.22
N LEU A 30 -0.23 -9.98 3.71
CA LEU A 30 -1.06 -10.87 4.55
C LEU A 30 -0.20 -11.86 5.33
N PHE A 31 0.66 -12.63 4.64
CA PHE A 31 1.49 -13.65 5.28
C PHE A 31 2.48 -13.05 6.29
N ALA A 32 3.06 -11.90 6.01
CA ALA A 32 3.97 -11.22 6.92
C ALA A 32 3.25 -10.70 8.19
N HIS A 33 2.06 -10.11 8.05
CA HIS A 33 1.28 -9.69 9.21
C HIS A 33 0.67 -10.87 9.97
N ALA A 34 0.31 -11.96 9.29
CA ALA A 34 -0.08 -13.19 9.97
C ALA A 34 1.09 -13.78 10.79
N ASN A 35 2.33 -13.72 10.27
CA ASN A 35 3.51 -14.05 11.04
C ASN A 35 3.67 -13.13 12.25
N GLN A 36 3.55 -11.82 12.08
CA GLN A 36 3.67 -10.82 13.14
C GLN A 36 2.63 -11.04 14.25
N VAL A 37 1.39 -11.37 13.91
CA VAL A 37 0.28 -11.48 14.87
C VAL A 37 0.22 -12.87 15.51
N LEU A 38 0.41 -13.94 14.74
CA LEU A 38 0.16 -15.30 15.21
C LEU A 38 1.42 -16.05 15.63
N ILE A 39 2.58 -15.79 14.99
CA ILE A 39 3.82 -16.55 15.21
C ILE A 39 4.81 -15.76 16.09
N ALA A 40 5.01 -14.48 15.80
CA ALA A 40 6.00 -13.66 16.51
C ALA A 40 5.82 -13.56 18.03
N PRO A 41 4.61 -13.64 18.61
CA PRO A 41 4.43 -13.71 20.07
C PRO A 41 5.14 -14.88 20.72
N TYR A 42 5.39 -15.98 19.98
CA TYR A 42 5.99 -17.21 20.49
C TYR A 42 7.41 -17.44 19.97
N THR A 43 7.73 -16.97 18.77
CA THR A 43 9.08 -17.06 18.19
C THR A 43 9.39 -15.93 17.25
N ILE A 44 10.53 -15.28 17.47
CA ILE A 44 10.98 -14.13 16.65
C ILE A 44 11.82 -14.53 15.43
N VAL A 45 12.12 -15.83 15.26
CA VAL A 45 13.08 -16.31 14.25
C VAL A 45 12.79 -15.77 12.85
N PHE A 46 11.53 -15.69 12.45
CA PHE A 46 11.12 -15.23 11.13
C PHE A 46 10.69 -13.76 11.08
N SER A 47 10.62 -13.05 12.23
CA SER A 47 10.04 -11.71 12.30
C SER A 47 10.81 -10.67 11.48
N GLY A 48 12.13 -10.71 11.49
CA GLY A 48 12.97 -9.79 10.72
C GLY A 48 12.77 -9.96 9.20
N LEU A 49 12.78 -11.21 8.72
CA LEU A 49 12.54 -11.50 7.30
C LEU A 49 11.11 -11.15 6.88
N ALA A 50 10.11 -11.51 7.69
CA ALA A 50 8.72 -11.15 7.42
C ALA A 50 8.52 -9.63 7.36
N GLY A 51 9.18 -8.88 8.26
CA GLY A 51 9.18 -7.42 8.26
C GLY A 51 9.76 -6.85 6.95
N LEU A 52 10.94 -7.33 6.50
CA LEU A 52 11.54 -6.89 5.24
C LEU A 52 10.66 -7.22 4.03
N LEU A 53 10.05 -8.41 3.98
CA LEU A 53 9.15 -8.80 2.92
C LEU A 53 7.89 -7.92 2.89
N SER A 54 7.30 -7.62 4.05
CA SER A 54 6.16 -6.71 4.16
C SER A 54 6.52 -5.31 3.67
N GLN A 55 7.65 -4.75 4.12
CA GLN A 55 8.13 -3.45 3.66
C GLN A 55 8.36 -3.45 2.14
N SER A 56 9.01 -4.49 1.60
CA SER A 56 9.22 -4.61 0.14
C SER A 56 7.90 -4.63 -0.62
N ALA A 57 6.91 -5.39 -0.15
CA ALA A 57 5.60 -5.46 -0.80
C ALA A 57 4.87 -4.11 -0.80
N VAL A 58 4.97 -3.34 0.29
CA VAL A 58 4.41 -1.97 0.35
C VAL A 58 5.14 -1.03 -0.61
N MET A 59 6.48 -1.14 -0.76
CA MET A 59 7.22 -0.34 -1.74
C MET A 59 6.79 -0.68 -3.17
N VAL A 60 6.58 -1.96 -3.50
CA VAL A 60 6.02 -2.39 -4.79
C VAL A 60 4.64 -1.75 -5.02
N PHE A 61 3.76 -1.75 -4.01
CA PHE A 61 2.46 -1.08 -4.11
C PHE A 61 2.59 0.41 -4.42
N PHE A 62 3.45 1.14 -3.70
CA PHE A 62 3.62 2.57 -3.91
C PHE A 62 4.17 2.90 -5.30
N VAL A 63 5.17 2.14 -5.79
CA VAL A 63 5.69 2.33 -7.15
C VAL A 63 4.62 2.04 -8.21
N LEU A 64 3.90 0.92 -8.08
CA LEU A 64 2.81 0.58 -9.02
C LEU A 64 1.66 1.59 -8.94
N SER A 65 1.31 2.08 -7.75
CA SER A 65 0.30 3.11 -7.55
C SER A 65 0.71 4.41 -8.27
N GLY A 66 1.92 4.92 -8.03
CA GLY A 66 2.44 6.12 -8.70
C GLY A 66 2.42 5.98 -10.23
N PHE A 67 2.87 4.85 -10.76
CA PHE A 67 2.85 4.55 -12.19
C PHE A 67 1.43 4.54 -12.77
N LEU A 68 0.50 3.81 -12.13
CA LEU A 68 -0.88 3.66 -12.62
C LEU A 68 -1.70 4.96 -12.47
N ILE A 69 -1.43 5.75 -11.43
CA ILE A 69 -2.02 7.07 -11.27
C ILE A 69 -1.53 8.02 -12.35
N GLY A 70 -0.24 8.03 -12.64
CA GLY A 70 0.32 8.77 -13.76
C GLY A 70 -0.35 8.39 -15.10
N LYS A 71 -0.55 7.09 -15.36
CA LYS A 71 -1.30 6.60 -16.53
C LYS A 71 -2.75 7.08 -16.56
N SER A 72 -3.42 7.08 -15.42
CA SER A 72 -4.80 7.56 -15.31
C SER A 72 -4.92 9.06 -15.59
N LEU A 73 -4.00 9.86 -15.05
CA LEU A 73 -3.96 11.32 -15.24
C LEU A 73 -3.65 11.68 -16.70
N THR A 74 -2.63 11.05 -17.30
CA THR A 74 -2.29 11.29 -18.70
C THR A 74 -3.41 10.86 -19.65
N LYS A 75 -4.11 9.75 -19.37
CA LYS A 75 -5.29 9.32 -20.14
C LYS A 75 -6.44 10.31 -20.01
N ASN A 76 -6.71 10.80 -18.78
CA ASN A 76 -7.76 11.82 -18.55
C ASN A 76 -7.46 13.10 -19.34
N TYR A 77 -6.22 13.58 -19.27
CA TYR A 77 -5.76 14.73 -20.04
C TYR A 77 -5.91 14.53 -21.55
N HIS A 78 -5.47 13.37 -22.05
CA HIS A 78 -5.53 13.07 -23.49
C HIS A 78 -6.98 13.01 -24.02
N ASN A 79 -7.90 12.47 -23.22
CA ASN A 79 -9.30 12.34 -23.63
C ASN A 79 -10.08 13.66 -23.61
N ASN A 80 -9.69 14.62 -22.74
CA ASN A 80 -10.42 15.85 -22.50
C ASN A 80 -9.68 17.11 -23.00
N ASN A 81 -8.47 16.97 -23.59
CA ASN A 81 -7.53 18.03 -23.94
C ASN A 81 -7.08 18.91 -22.75
N GLU A 82 -7.60 18.64 -21.56
CA GLU A 82 -7.18 19.22 -20.30
C GLU A 82 -7.44 18.20 -19.17
N LEU A 83 -6.81 18.43 -17.99
CA LEU A 83 -7.10 17.58 -16.85
C LEU A 83 -8.44 17.98 -16.21
N ASP A 84 -9.43 17.08 -16.28
CA ASP A 84 -10.64 17.13 -15.45
C ASP A 84 -10.32 16.55 -14.07
N LEU A 85 -9.85 17.45 -13.17
CA LEU A 85 -9.45 17.09 -11.81
C LEU A 85 -10.63 16.54 -11.00
N ALA A 86 -11.84 17.09 -11.19
CA ALA A 86 -13.03 16.67 -10.45
C ALA A 86 -13.42 15.22 -10.80
N SER A 87 -13.47 14.88 -12.09
CA SER A 87 -13.75 13.54 -12.55
C SER A 87 -12.68 12.55 -12.05
N TYR A 88 -11.40 12.93 -12.13
CA TYR A 88 -10.29 12.10 -11.65
C TYR A 88 -10.41 11.80 -10.13
N LEU A 89 -10.61 12.82 -9.29
CA LEU A 89 -10.73 12.65 -7.84
C LEU A 89 -11.97 11.82 -7.46
N LYS A 90 -13.07 12.02 -8.17
CA LYS A 90 -14.30 11.25 -8.00
C LYS A 90 -14.10 9.75 -8.29
N ASP A 91 -13.38 9.43 -9.37
CA ASP A 91 -13.06 8.04 -9.69
C ASP A 91 -12.19 7.38 -8.62
N ARG A 92 -11.23 8.13 -8.05
CA ARG A 92 -10.40 7.63 -6.94
C ARG A 92 -11.22 7.46 -5.67
N PHE A 93 -12.08 8.42 -5.34
CA PHE A 93 -12.98 8.34 -4.20
C PHE A 93 -13.89 7.10 -4.29
N ASN A 94 -14.58 6.91 -5.42
CA ASN A 94 -15.45 5.75 -5.63
C ASN A 94 -14.71 4.40 -5.53
N ARG A 95 -13.43 4.38 -5.86
CA ARG A 95 -12.62 3.17 -5.77
C ARG A 95 -12.17 2.86 -4.34
N ILE A 96 -11.84 3.91 -3.55
CA ILE A 96 -11.20 3.74 -2.24
C ILE A 96 -12.24 3.70 -1.14
N TYR A 97 -13.19 4.63 -1.14
CA TYR A 97 -14.01 4.93 0.03
C TYR A 97 -15.00 3.79 0.39
N PRO A 98 -15.69 3.10 -0.55
CA PRO A 98 -16.64 2.07 -0.18
C PRO A 98 -16.00 0.87 0.57
N PRO A 99 -14.90 0.25 0.08
CA PRO A 99 -14.24 -0.81 0.83
C PRO A 99 -13.61 -0.31 2.14
N PHE A 100 -13.12 0.94 2.17
CA PHE A 100 -12.52 1.54 3.35
C PHE A 100 -13.55 1.71 4.49
N ILE A 101 -14.74 2.25 4.21
CA ILE A 101 -15.84 2.35 5.20
C ILE A 101 -16.23 0.96 5.71
N PHE A 102 -16.30 -0.02 4.80
CA PHE A 102 -16.55 -1.40 5.21
C PHE A 102 -15.48 -1.93 6.18
N SER A 103 -14.20 -1.59 5.97
CA SER A 103 -13.14 -2.03 6.88
C SER A 103 -13.26 -1.41 8.27
N ILE A 104 -13.67 -0.14 8.37
CA ILE A 104 -13.95 0.52 9.66
C ILE A 104 -15.13 -0.15 10.36
N PHE A 105 -16.21 -0.39 9.61
CA PHE A 105 -17.38 -1.09 10.14
C PHE A 105 -17.04 -2.50 10.65
N LEU A 106 -16.19 -3.22 9.91
CA LEU A 106 -15.68 -4.52 10.34
C LEU A 106 -14.91 -4.42 11.66
N VAL A 107 -14.03 -3.43 11.82
CA VAL A 107 -13.29 -3.22 13.08
C VAL A 107 -14.26 -2.96 14.24
N VAL A 108 -15.28 -2.13 14.04
CA VAL A 108 -16.30 -1.85 15.07
C VAL A 108 -17.04 -3.13 15.49
N ILE A 109 -17.45 -3.95 14.51
CA ILE A 109 -18.12 -5.23 14.80
C ILE A 109 -17.18 -6.15 15.61
N LEU A 110 -15.95 -6.33 15.17
CA LEU A 110 -15.00 -7.21 15.82
C LEU A 110 -14.64 -6.69 17.24
N TYR A 111 -14.56 -5.38 17.43
CA TYR A 111 -14.37 -4.77 18.74
C TYR A 111 -15.54 -5.07 19.69
N THR A 112 -16.77 -4.94 19.24
CA THR A 112 -17.96 -5.22 20.07
C THR A 112 -18.10 -6.70 20.39
N LEU A 113 -17.63 -7.58 19.51
CA LEU A 113 -17.66 -9.03 19.71
C LEU A 113 -16.48 -9.55 20.54
N SER A 114 -15.36 -8.86 20.58
CA SER A 114 -14.13 -9.36 21.23
C SER A 114 -14.30 -9.75 22.70
N PRO A 115 -15.06 -9.04 23.57
CA PRO A 115 -15.27 -9.48 24.96
C PRO A 115 -16.06 -10.79 25.10
N LEU A 116 -16.83 -11.14 24.09
CA LEU A 116 -17.61 -12.38 24.09
C LEU A 116 -16.78 -13.61 23.69
N PHE A 117 -15.75 -13.38 22.86
CA PHE A 117 -14.95 -14.45 22.27
C PHE A 117 -13.55 -14.57 22.88
N PHE A 118 -13.01 -13.49 23.46
CA PHE A 118 -11.69 -13.54 24.05
C PHE A 118 -11.72 -14.18 25.45
N PRO A 119 -10.74 -15.05 25.77
CA PRO A 119 -10.68 -15.70 27.08
C PRO A 119 -10.56 -14.73 28.25
N SER A 120 -10.10 -13.49 28.01
CA SER A 120 -10.05 -12.43 29.02
C SER A 120 -11.44 -11.89 29.40
N GLY A 121 -12.48 -12.14 28.62
CA GLY A 121 -13.79 -11.48 28.78
C GLY A 121 -13.78 -9.99 28.50
N THR A 122 -12.67 -9.48 27.92
CA THR A 122 -12.43 -8.06 27.57
C THR A 122 -11.82 -7.97 26.18
N ASN A 123 -11.46 -6.75 25.77
CA ASN A 123 -10.72 -6.52 24.50
C ASN A 123 -9.20 -6.72 24.67
N LEU A 124 -8.71 -7.03 25.85
CA LEU A 124 -7.29 -7.18 26.13
C LEU A 124 -6.77 -8.56 25.72
N PHE A 125 -5.54 -8.59 25.24
CA PHE A 125 -4.79 -9.83 25.08
C PHE A 125 -4.03 -10.16 26.35
N PHE A 126 -3.80 -11.46 26.59
CA PHE A 126 -2.90 -11.88 27.67
C PHE A 126 -1.46 -11.44 27.33
N GLU A 127 -0.71 -11.09 28.36
CA GLU A 127 0.68 -10.71 28.20
C GLU A 127 1.48 -11.84 27.55
N ALA A 128 2.03 -11.57 26.39
CA ALA A 128 3.03 -12.40 25.72
C ALA A 128 4.10 -11.48 25.14
N ASN A 129 5.32 -11.98 25.05
CA ASN A 129 6.41 -11.24 24.42
C ASN A 129 6.09 -10.97 22.94
N ASN A 130 6.48 -9.78 22.43
CA ASN A 130 6.37 -9.42 21.00
C ASN A 130 4.95 -9.35 20.43
N LEU A 131 3.95 -9.01 21.23
CA LEU A 131 2.59 -8.77 20.74
C LEU A 131 2.56 -7.65 19.68
N ALA A 132 1.82 -7.88 18.60
CA ALA A 132 1.58 -6.85 17.58
C ALA A 132 0.79 -5.66 18.14
N ARG A 133 -0.15 -5.92 19.07
CA ARG A 133 -0.95 -4.94 19.82
C ARG A 133 -1.24 -5.51 21.22
N PRO A 134 -1.42 -4.65 22.23
CA PRO A 134 -1.79 -5.10 23.59
C PRO A 134 -3.30 -5.42 23.70
N SER A 135 -4.12 -4.88 22.82
CA SER A 135 -5.58 -5.00 22.84
C SER A 135 -6.16 -4.95 21.43
N PHE A 136 -7.38 -5.45 21.29
CA PHE A 136 -8.21 -5.14 20.13
C PHE A 136 -8.97 -3.85 20.42
N ASP A 137 -8.48 -2.71 19.93
CA ASP A 137 -8.97 -1.41 20.35
C ASP A 137 -9.31 -0.49 19.17
N ILE A 138 -10.29 0.41 19.39
CA ILE A 138 -10.72 1.46 18.48
C ILE A 138 -11.21 2.65 19.30
N THR A 139 -10.72 3.85 18.95
CA THR A 139 -11.21 5.08 19.56
C THR A 139 -11.94 5.95 18.54
N ILE A 140 -12.82 6.82 19.04
CA ILE A 140 -13.53 7.78 18.18
C ILE A 140 -12.55 8.71 17.47
N ALA A 141 -11.51 9.16 18.19
CA ALA A 141 -10.49 10.05 17.62
C ALA A 141 -9.72 9.40 16.47
N GLU A 142 -9.27 8.15 16.63
CA GLU A 142 -8.59 7.37 15.57
C GLU A 142 -9.53 7.13 14.38
N THR A 143 -10.79 6.81 14.66
CA THR A 143 -11.81 6.59 13.62
C THR A 143 -12.03 7.85 12.79
N LEU A 144 -12.21 9.02 13.44
CA LEU A 144 -12.37 10.29 12.74
C LEU A 144 -11.14 10.66 11.93
N ARG A 145 -9.92 10.53 12.51
CA ARG A 145 -8.67 10.75 11.76
C ARG A 145 -8.58 9.84 10.54
N SER A 146 -8.93 8.57 10.68
CA SER A 146 -8.93 7.62 9.57
C SER A 146 -9.94 8.00 8.49
N LEU A 147 -11.16 8.38 8.85
CA LEU A 147 -12.20 8.79 7.89
C LEU A 147 -11.78 9.97 6.99
N PHE A 148 -10.95 10.87 7.51
CA PHE A 148 -10.39 12.00 6.76
C PHE A 148 -8.97 11.74 6.23
N PHE A 149 -8.46 10.50 6.33
CA PHE A 149 -7.09 10.13 5.93
C PHE A 149 -6.00 10.99 6.60
N LEU A 150 -6.21 11.35 7.88
CA LEU A 150 -5.28 12.15 8.68
C LEU A 150 -4.41 11.31 9.63
N ASN A 151 -4.66 10.01 9.69
CA ASN A 151 -3.82 9.07 10.42
C ASN A 151 -2.41 8.99 9.81
N GLY A 152 -1.39 9.02 10.69
CA GLY A 152 0.01 9.14 10.30
C GLY A 152 0.49 10.58 10.07
N PHE A 153 -0.41 11.59 10.21
CA PHE A 153 -0.10 13.03 10.18
C PHE A 153 -0.40 13.73 11.51
N ILE A 154 -1.60 13.57 12.06
CA ILE A 154 -2.05 14.25 13.30
C ILE A 154 -2.16 13.25 14.46
N GLY A 155 -1.81 12.00 14.27
CA GLY A 155 -1.84 10.94 15.26
C GLY A 155 -1.90 9.57 14.63
N ASP A 156 -2.01 8.53 15.47
CA ASP A 156 -1.94 7.15 15.05
C ASP A 156 -3.18 6.69 14.26
N THR A 157 -3.01 5.57 13.57
CA THR A 157 -4.10 4.82 12.93
C THR A 157 -4.97 4.15 13.99
N ILE A 158 -6.13 3.64 13.56
CA ILE A 158 -6.91 2.71 14.37
C ILE A 158 -5.98 1.58 14.82
N SER A 159 -5.83 1.41 16.14
CA SER A 159 -4.88 0.46 16.73
C SER A 159 -5.07 -0.95 16.16
N SER A 160 -6.31 -1.41 16.07
CA SER A 160 -6.66 -2.73 15.52
C SER A 160 -6.57 -2.82 13.98
N ASN A 161 -6.25 -1.73 13.28
CA ASN A 161 -6.01 -1.74 11.83
C ASN A 161 -4.83 -0.85 11.43
N GLY A 162 -3.67 -1.11 12.04
CA GLY A 162 -2.44 -0.37 11.78
C GLY A 162 -2.09 -0.16 10.31
N PRO A 163 -2.20 -1.15 9.40
CA PRO A 163 -1.85 -0.97 7.99
C PRO A 163 -2.53 0.17 7.25
N LEU A 164 -3.62 0.75 7.78
CA LEU A 164 -4.31 1.90 7.17
C LEU A 164 -3.45 3.17 7.04
N TRP A 165 -2.28 3.25 7.70
CA TRP A 165 -1.38 4.39 7.55
C TRP A 165 -0.96 4.64 6.09
N SER A 166 -0.69 3.57 5.35
CA SER A 166 -0.24 3.68 3.96
C SER A 166 -1.36 4.14 3.01
N LEU A 167 -2.61 3.77 3.30
CA LEU A 167 -3.77 4.22 2.54
C LEU A 167 -3.97 5.74 2.69
N SER A 168 -3.77 6.29 3.89
CA SER A 168 -3.83 7.74 4.10
C SER A 168 -2.80 8.47 3.24
N PHE A 169 -1.56 7.97 3.22
CA PHE A 169 -0.52 8.55 2.37
C PHE A 169 -0.88 8.46 0.88
N GLU A 170 -1.41 7.33 0.45
CA GLU A 170 -1.79 7.11 -0.95
C GLU A 170 -2.88 8.08 -1.41
N VAL A 171 -3.89 8.35 -0.60
CA VAL A 171 -4.95 9.33 -0.92
C VAL A 171 -4.36 10.73 -1.10
N TRP A 172 -3.46 11.16 -0.23
CA TRP A 172 -2.80 12.46 -0.38
C TRP A 172 -1.87 12.52 -1.60
N TYR A 173 -1.21 11.42 -1.97
CA TYR A 173 -0.45 11.36 -3.23
C TYR A 173 -1.36 11.51 -4.46
N TYR A 174 -2.58 11.00 -4.42
CA TYR A 174 -3.54 11.19 -5.52
C TYR A 174 -3.93 12.66 -5.69
N ILE A 175 -4.16 13.36 -4.59
CA ILE A 175 -4.46 14.79 -4.60
C ILE A 175 -3.24 15.57 -5.12
N LEU A 176 -2.05 15.31 -4.58
CA LEU A 176 -0.81 15.96 -5.01
C LEU A 176 -0.56 15.75 -6.51
N ALA A 177 -0.69 14.53 -7.01
CA ALA A 177 -0.49 14.25 -8.43
C ALA A 177 -1.49 15.00 -9.32
N GLY A 178 -2.77 15.06 -8.91
CA GLY A 178 -3.77 15.85 -9.61
C GLY A 178 -3.42 17.33 -9.70
N LEU A 179 -2.94 17.92 -8.60
CA LEU A 179 -2.49 19.31 -8.56
C LEU A 179 -1.25 19.54 -9.43
N VAL A 180 -0.26 18.65 -9.37
CA VAL A 180 0.96 18.71 -10.20
C VAL A 180 0.63 18.65 -11.69
N PHE A 181 -0.28 17.78 -12.11
CA PHE A 181 -0.71 17.69 -13.52
C PHE A 181 -1.49 18.92 -14.00
N LYS A 182 -2.06 19.70 -13.09
CA LYS A 182 -2.75 20.96 -13.39
C LYS A 182 -1.86 22.21 -13.17
N SER A 183 -0.58 22.03 -12.90
CA SER A 183 0.38 23.10 -12.51
C SER A 183 0.71 24.12 -13.61
N SER A 184 0.20 23.94 -14.84
CA SER A 184 0.24 25.00 -15.86
C SER A 184 -0.39 26.32 -15.38
N LYS A 185 -1.32 26.26 -14.44
CA LYS A 185 -1.85 27.45 -13.74
C LYS A 185 -1.09 27.62 -12.41
N PRO A 186 -0.45 28.80 -12.14
CA PRO A 186 0.42 29.01 -10.97
C PRO A 186 -0.23 28.65 -9.63
N ILE A 187 -1.53 28.83 -9.50
CA ILE A 187 -2.25 28.51 -8.27
C ILE A 187 -2.17 27.01 -7.90
N TYR A 188 -2.24 26.12 -8.87
CA TYR A 188 -2.13 24.68 -8.61
C TYR A 188 -0.68 24.26 -8.33
N ALA A 189 0.31 24.91 -8.95
CA ALA A 189 1.71 24.71 -8.63
C ALA A 189 2.00 25.13 -7.18
N LEU A 190 1.56 26.33 -6.78
CA LEU A 190 1.67 26.80 -5.40
C LEU A 190 0.98 25.87 -4.43
N ALA A 191 -0.26 25.47 -4.71
CA ALA A 191 -1.03 24.56 -3.87
C ALA A 191 -0.35 23.20 -3.70
N SER A 192 0.23 22.63 -4.76
CA SER A 192 0.94 21.35 -4.68
C SER A 192 2.20 21.43 -3.84
N ILE A 193 3.00 22.50 -3.99
CA ILE A 193 4.22 22.72 -3.20
C ILE A 193 3.86 22.93 -1.73
N THR A 194 2.91 23.82 -1.44
CA THR A 194 2.48 24.11 -0.07
C THR A 194 1.94 22.84 0.61
N LEU A 195 1.09 22.08 -0.08
CA LEU A 195 0.53 20.83 0.45
C LEU A 195 1.63 19.80 0.73
N LEU A 196 2.59 19.63 -0.18
CA LEU A 196 3.72 18.71 0.01
C LEU A 196 4.55 19.11 1.24
N ILE A 197 4.86 20.40 1.39
CA ILE A 197 5.64 20.92 2.53
C ILE A 197 4.87 20.68 3.83
N VAL A 198 3.59 21.06 3.91
CA VAL A 198 2.77 20.89 5.13
C VAL A 198 2.70 19.43 5.53
N LEU A 199 2.36 18.53 4.61
CA LEU A 199 2.25 17.10 4.91
C LEU A 199 3.61 16.49 5.29
N SER A 200 4.72 16.97 4.71
CA SER A 200 6.07 16.52 5.05
C SER A 200 6.53 16.98 6.44
N ILE A 201 6.13 18.18 6.86
CA ILE A 201 6.37 18.68 8.24
C ILE A 201 5.56 17.86 9.24
N LEU A 202 4.30 17.54 8.92
CA LEU A 202 3.44 16.75 9.80
C LEU A 202 3.87 15.28 9.90
N SER A 203 4.52 14.73 8.86
CA SER A 203 4.93 13.32 8.84
C SER A 203 6.21 13.10 8.02
N THR A 204 7.31 12.87 8.70
CA THR A 204 8.58 12.46 8.06
C THR A 204 8.42 11.13 7.30
N SER A 205 7.59 10.21 7.83
CA SER A 205 7.27 8.96 7.16
C SER A 205 6.57 9.21 5.82
N PHE A 206 5.66 10.18 5.74
CA PHE A 206 5.03 10.59 4.48
C PHE A 206 6.06 11.07 3.46
N LEU A 207 7.01 11.92 3.88
CA LEU A 207 8.08 12.42 2.99
C LEU A 207 8.91 11.27 2.42
N ILE A 208 9.33 10.31 3.27
CA ILE A 208 10.11 9.15 2.86
C ILE A 208 9.34 8.31 1.83
N HIS A 209 8.08 7.98 2.11
CA HIS A 209 7.29 7.16 1.20
C HIS A 209 6.84 7.92 -0.05
N SER A 210 6.78 9.26 -0.01
CA SER A 210 6.50 10.07 -1.20
C SER A 210 7.58 9.90 -2.25
N THR A 211 8.87 9.80 -1.86
CA THR A 211 9.97 9.57 -2.81
C THR A 211 9.79 8.25 -3.56
N VAL A 212 9.37 7.18 -2.85
CA VAL A 212 9.07 5.87 -3.45
C VAL A 212 7.90 5.97 -4.44
N TRP A 213 6.83 6.65 -4.06
CA TRP A 213 5.65 6.81 -4.91
C TRP A 213 5.95 7.65 -6.15
N PHE A 214 6.71 8.75 -6.00
CA PHE A 214 7.14 9.58 -7.13
C PHE A 214 8.08 8.84 -8.10
N ILE A 215 8.89 7.88 -7.65
CA ILE A 215 9.63 6.99 -8.56
C ILE A 215 8.67 6.30 -9.54
N GLY A 216 7.52 5.83 -9.07
CA GLY A 216 6.47 5.26 -9.93
C GLY A 216 5.87 6.27 -10.91
N LEU A 217 5.60 7.49 -10.48
CA LEU A 217 5.11 8.57 -11.34
C LEU A 217 6.14 8.96 -12.41
N ILE A 218 7.41 9.08 -12.03
CA ILE A 218 8.52 9.34 -12.96
C ILE A 218 8.63 8.20 -13.98
N LEU A 219 8.51 6.94 -13.56
CA LEU A 219 8.46 5.80 -14.47
C LEU A 219 7.35 5.94 -15.52
N CYS A 220 6.17 6.44 -15.13
CA CYS A 220 5.09 6.73 -16.07
C CYS A 220 5.50 7.78 -17.11
N ILE A 221 6.12 8.87 -16.68
CA ILE A 221 6.60 9.94 -17.57
C ILE A 221 7.65 9.39 -18.54
N LEU A 222 8.62 8.66 -18.05
CA LEU A 222 9.68 8.04 -18.85
C LEU A 222 9.11 7.06 -19.90
N HIS A 223 8.14 6.23 -19.49
CA HIS A 223 7.49 5.30 -20.39
C HIS A 223 6.62 6.01 -21.45
N ASN A 224 5.87 7.05 -21.07
CA ASN A 224 5.01 7.77 -22.01
C ASN A 224 5.82 8.51 -23.08
N ASN A 225 6.99 9.03 -22.73
CA ASN A 225 7.83 9.82 -23.62
C ASN A 225 8.98 9.03 -24.27
N ASN A 226 9.07 7.72 -24.01
CA ASN A 226 10.17 6.86 -24.48
C ASN A 226 11.58 7.41 -24.15
N LEU A 227 11.72 8.08 -22.99
CA LEU A 227 12.94 8.80 -22.62
C LEU A 227 14.01 7.92 -21.97
N PHE A 228 13.68 6.69 -21.56
CA PHE A 228 14.61 5.87 -20.78
C PHE A 228 15.34 4.85 -21.67
N ASN A 229 16.67 4.85 -21.56
CA ASN A 229 17.52 3.93 -22.29
C ASN A 229 17.60 2.56 -21.59
N ILE A 230 17.56 1.49 -22.37
CA ILE A 230 17.65 0.10 -21.93
C ILE A 230 18.94 -0.17 -21.15
N THR A 231 20.08 0.33 -21.65
CA THR A 231 21.39 0.15 -20.99
C THR A 231 21.41 0.80 -19.60
N LEU A 232 20.89 2.02 -19.51
CA LEU A 232 20.78 2.73 -18.23
C LEU A 232 19.82 2.01 -17.27
N ASN A 233 18.72 1.46 -17.77
CA ASN A 233 17.81 0.65 -16.97
C ASN A 233 18.50 -0.59 -16.39
N ARG A 234 19.30 -1.30 -17.17
CA ARG A 234 20.05 -2.48 -16.72
C ARG A 234 21.07 -2.11 -15.64
N LEU A 235 21.75 -0.97 -15.78
CA LEU A 235 22.68 -0.46 -14.79
C LEU A 235 21.97 -0.16 -13.45
N PHE A 236 20.90 0.63 -13.47
CA PHE A 236 20.12 0.93 -12.26
C PHE A 236 19.50 -0.31 -11.65
N TYR A 237 19.04 -1.26 -12.46
CA TYR A 237 18.54 -2.55 -11.98
C TYR A 237 19.60 -3.32 -11.20
N SER A 238 20.83 -3.42 -11.73
CA SER A 238 21.94 -4.13 -11.06
C SER A 238 22.35 -3.43 -9.76
N ILE A 239 22.48 -2.11 -9.78
CA ILE A 239 22.79 -1.30 -8.57
C ILE A 239 21.69 -1.52 -7.51
N SER A 240 20.43 -1.52 -7.92
CA SER A 240 19.30 -1.69 -7.00
C SER A 240 19.25 -3.10 -6.38
N ILE A 241 19.63 -4.16 -7.10
CA ILE A 241 19.78 -5.50 -6.54
C ILE A 241 20.85 -5.50 -5.44
N ILE A 242 22.03 -4.96 -5.76
CA ILE A 242 23.14 -4.89 -4.80
C ILE A 242 22.73 -4.11 -3.56
N GLY A 243 22.12 -2.94 -3.76
CA GLY A 243 21.60 -2.11 -2.66
C GLY A 243 20.57 -2.84 -1.80
N THR A 244 19.60 -3.50 -2.44
CA THR A 244 18.58 -4.28 -1.71
C THR A 244 19.21 -5.38 -0.87
N LEU A 245 20.17 -6.13 -1.40
CA LEU A 245 20.87 -7.18 -0.67
C LEU A 245 21.71 -6.63 0.49
N LEU A 246 22.53 -5.61 0.24
CA LEU A 246 23.38 -5.00 1.27
C LEU A 246 22.57 -4.43 2.42
N PHE A 247 21.53 -3.64 2.13
CA PHE A 247 20.72 -3.01 3.17
C PHE A 247 19.79 -4.01 3.88
N SER A 248 19.35 -5.09 3.22
CA SER A 248 18.61 -6.17 3.89
C SER A 248 19.50 -6.92 4.89
N LEU A 249 20.72 -7.27 4.51
CA LEU A 249 21.68 -7.92 5.39
C LEU A 249 22.06 -7.00 6.57
N GLY A 250 22.31 -5.72 6.30
CA GLY A 250 22.58 -4.72 7.32
C GLY A 250 21.44 -4.61 8.34
N PHE A 251 20.20 -4.52 7.87
CA PHE A 251 19.01 -4.45 8.75
C PHE A 251 18.84 -5.72 9.58
N LEU A 252 19.00 -6.91 9.00
CA LEU A 252 18.91 -8.18 9.73
C LEU A 252 20.03 -8.32 10.77
N GLY A 253 21.25 -7.90 10.44
CA GLY A 253 22.38 -7.90 11.36
C GLY A 253 22.17 -6.96 12.57
N LEU A 254 21.64 -5.75 12.34
CA LEU A 254 21.32 -4.79 13.39
C LEU A 254 20.19 -5.28 14.31
N ASN A 255 19.21 -6.00 13.77
CA ASN A 255 18.13 -6.57 14.59
C ASN A 255 18.57 -7.76 15.43
N HIS A 256 19.60 -8.51 15.02
CA HIS A 256 20.12 -9.66 15.78
C HIS A 256 20.93 -9.21 17.00
N ASN A 257 21.55 -8.04 16.94
CA ASN A 257 22.37 -7.49 18.01
C ASN A 257 21.53 -6.69 19.05
N MET A 258 20.40 -7.24 19.50
CA MET A 258 19.46 -6.60 20.46
C MET A 258 20.03 -6.27 21.86
N VAL A 259 21.33 -6.38 22.09
CA VAL A 259 21.93 -6.26 23.45
C VAL A 259 22.54 -4.89 23.72
N ALA A 260 22.67 -3.99 22.74
CA ALA A 260 23.27 -2.67 22.96
C ALA A 260 22.35 -1.54 22.48
N THR A 261 21.55 -1.01 23.39
CA THR A 261 20.74 0.21 23.23
C THR A 261 21.62 1.48 23.23
N LEU A 262 22.37 1.70 22.17
CA LEU A 262 23.01 2.98 21.93
C LEU A 262 22.16 3.77 20.92
N SER A 263 21.87 5.02 21.21
CA SER A 263 21.10 5.93 20.33
C SER A 263 21.64 5.99 18.88
N HIS A 264 22.94 5.77 18.69
CA HIS A 264 23.56 5.67 17.39
C HIS A 264 23.11 4.44 16.57
N GLN A 265 22.73 3.33 17.20
CA GLN A 265 22.28 2.13 16.47
C GLN A 265 20.87 2.29 15.91
N GLU A 266 19.98 3.01 16.58
CA GLU A 266 18.65 3.32 16.05
C GLU A 266 18.75 4.19 14.81
N ILE A 267 19.59 5.23 14.84
CA ILE A 267 19.83 6.09 13.67
C ILE A 267 20.36 5.27 12.48
N ILE A 268 21.35 4.40 12.71
CA ILE A 268 21.91 3.54 11.65
C ILE A 268 20.84 2.59 11.10
N LYS A 269 20.00 2.04 11.95
CA LYS A 269 18.89 1.16 11.58
C LYS A 269 17.87 1.88 10.70
N ASP A 270 17.50 3.12 11.07
CA ASP A 270 16.56 3.94 10.30
C ASP A 270 17.13 4.31 8.92
N PHE A 271 18.39 4.72 8.83
CA PHE A 271 19.07 4.96 7.57
C PHE A 271 19.15 3.69 6.72
N THR A 272 19.51 2.56 7.31
CA THR A 272 19.58 1.27 6.61
C THR A 272 18.21 0.90 6.03
N LEU A 273 17.14 1.08 6.79
CA LEU A 273 15.78 0.83 6.35
C LEU A 273 15.32 1.80 5.26
N LEU A 274 15.72 3.08 5.35
CA LEU A 274 15.44 4.07 4.31
C LEU A 274 16.08 3.68 2.97
N PHE A 275 17.38 3.38 2.97
CA PHE A 275 18.09 2.97 1.76
C PHE A 275 17.61 1.64 1.21
N PHE A 276 17.22 0.70 2.08
CA PHE A 276 16.54 -0.52 1.67
C PHE A 276 15.25 -0.22 0.90
N LYS A 277 14.36 0.63 1.44
CA LYS A 277 13.11 1.03 0.80
C LYS A 277 13.33 1.66 -0.57
N LEU A 278 14.30 2.58 -0.67
CA LEU A 278 14.65 3.24 -1.93
C LEU A 278 15.23 2.26 -2.95
N SER A 279 16.08 1.32 -2.53
CA SER A 279 16.64 0.29 -3.40
C SER A 279 15.56 -0.63 -3.95
N VAL A 280 14.61 -1.08 -3.12
CA VAL A 280 13.44 -1.88 -3.54
C VAL A 280 12.56 -1.10 -4.50
N ALA A 281 12.34 0.20 -4.26
CA ALA A 281 11.54 1.04 -5.15
C ALA A 281 12.17 1.18 -6.53
N LEU A 282 13.48 1.46 -6.60
CA LEU A 282 14.23 1.54 -7.86
C LEU A 282 14.26 0.20 -8.58
N LEU A 283 14.50 -0.89 -7.85
CA LEU A 283 14.47 -2.25 -8.39
C LEU A 283 13.11 -2.55 -9.03
N THR A 284 12.03 -2.23 -8.32
CA THR A 284 10.67 -2.39 -8.82
C THR A 284 10.42 -1.56 -10.07
N ALA A 285 10.80 -0.28 -10.07
CA ALA A 285 10.61 0.60 -11.21
C ALA A 285 11.38 0.10 -12.45
N CYS A 286 12.65 -0.29 -12.30
CA CYS A 286 13.46 -0.85 -13.38
C CYS A 286 12.91 -2.18 -13.90
N TYR A 287 12.39 -3.03 -13.00
CA TYR A 287 11.79 -4.30 -13.40
C TYR A 287 10.48 -4.10 -14.15
N VAL A 288 9.61 -3.20 -13.65
CA VAL A 288 8.36 -2.82 -14.34
C VAL A 288 8.67 -2.23 -15.72
N TYR A 289 9.68 -1.35 -15.83
CA TYR A 289 10.10 -0.81 -17.12
C TYR A 289 10.53 -1.92 -18.10
N SER A 290 11.29 -2.90 -17.62
CA SER A 290 11.71 -4.05 -18.43
C SER A 290 10.51 -4.90 -18.90
N ILE A 291 9.47 -5.06 -18.07
CA ILE A 291 8.21 -5.72 -18.46
C ILE A 291 7.48 -4.91 -19.55
N LEU A 292 7.40 -3.59 -19.37
CA LEU A 292 6.74 -2.69 -20.34
C LEU A 292 7.43 -2.71 -21.73
N ARG A 293 8.75 -2.94 -21.75
CA ARG A 293 9.56 -3.06 -22.98
C ARG A 293 9.64 -4.49 -23.51
N ASN A 294 8.96 -5.47 -22.90
CA ASN A 294 9.01 -6.90 -23.21
C ASN A 294 10.43 -7.52 -23.12
N GLU A 295 11.33 -6.93 -22.33
CA GLU A 295 12.67 -7.48 -22.10
C GLU A 295 12.69 -8.54 -21.01
N ARG A 296 11.81 -8.41 -20.03
CA ARG A 296 11.60 -9.35 -18.93
C ARG A 296 10.13 -9.70 -18.83
N SER A 297 9.85 -10.82 -18.19
CA SER A 297 8.49 -11.26 -17.90
C SER A 297 8.32 -11.59 -16.44
N PHE A 298 7.11 -11.39 -15.94
CA PHE A 298 6.68 -11.84 -14.63
C PHE A 298 5.55 -12.85 -14.76
N THR A 299 5.45 -13.78 -13.81
CA THR A 299 4.35 -14.76 -13.78
C THR A 299 2.98 -14.08 -13.76
N ARG A 300 1.99 -14.69 -14.39
CA ARG A 300 0.58 -14.22 -14.37
C ARG A 300 -0.27 -14.96 -13.34
N LYS A 301 0.34 -15.85 -12.53
CA LYS A 301 -0.38 -16.72 -11.59
C LYS A 301 -1.17 -15.95 -10.51
N PHE A 302 -0.66 -14.77 -10.11
CA PHE A 302 -1.26 -13.96 -9.05
C PHE A 302 -2.18 -12.84 -9.58
N LYS A 303 -2.44 -12.76 -10.91
CA LYS A 303 -3.27 -11.70 -11.49
C LYS A 303 -4.67 -11.63 -10.89
N ASP A 304 -5.25 -12.79 -10.55
CA ASP A 304 -6.59 -12.83 -9.97
C ASP A 304 -6.62 -12.32 -8.52
N ALA A 305 -5.52 -12.42 -7.79
CA ALA A 305 -5.38 -11.83 -6.48
C ALA A 305 -5.42 -10.29 -6.52
N SER A 306 -5.04 -9.67 -7.63
CA SER A 306 -5.14 -8.21 -7.78
C SER A 306 -6.57 -7.68 -7.73
N LYS A 307 -7.56 -8.49 -8.10
CA LYS A 307 -8.98 -8.11 -8.12
C LYS A 307 -9.58 -7.89 -6.73
N TYR A 308 -8.94 -8.45 -5.70
CA TYR A 308 -9.34 -8.29 -4.29
C TYR A 308 -8.20 -7.78 -3.41
N SER A 309 -7.08 -7.39 -4.00
CA SER A 309 -5.87 -6.98 -3.29
C SER A 309 -6.10 -5.79 -2.37
N TYR A 310 -6.93 -4.83 -2.77
CA TYR A 310 -7.25 -3.67 -1.97
C TYR A 310 -8.12 -4.06 -0.77
N THR A 311 -9.20 -4.80 -0.99
CA THR A 311 -10.05 -5.30 0.10
C THR A 311 -9.24 -6.17 1.07
N LEU A 312 -8.40 -7.09 0.55
CA LEU A 312 -7.49 -7.91 1.36
C LEU A 312 -6.60 -7.03 2.25
N TYR A 313 -6.01 -5.98 1.67
CA TYR A 313 -5.09 -5.09 2.38
C TYR A 313 -5.74 -4.37 3.56
N ILE A 314 -7.00 -3.97 3.45
CA ILE A 314 -7.67 -3.18 4.50
C ILE A 314 -8.40 -4.01 5.56
N VAL A 315 -8.65 -5.32 5.32
CA VAL A 315 -9.41 -6.17 6.25
C VAL A 315 -8.56 -7.23 6.97
N HIS A 316 -7.36 -7.57 6.44
CA HIS A 316 -6.60 -8.71 6.96
C HIS A 316 -6.16 -8.52 8.41
N PHE A 317 -5.67 -7.33 8.76
CA PHE A 317 -5.05 -7.11 10.07
C PHE A 317 -6.05 -7.18 11.22
N PRO A 318 -7.23 -6.53 11.19
CA PRO A 318 -8.23 -6.68 12.24
C PRO A 318 -8.74 -8.12 12.37
N ILE A 319 -8.90 -8.85 11.26
CA ILE A 319 -9.32 -10.25 11.31
C ILE A 319 -8.22 -11.11 11.98
N LEU A 320 -6.95 -10.89 11.64
CA LEU A 320 -5.83 -11.60 12.27
C LEU A 320 -5.76 -11.34 13.78
N LEU A 321 -5.90 -10.08 14.21
CA LEU A 321 -5.91 -9.73 15.63
C LEU A 321 -7.08 -10.36 16.37
N PHE A 322 -8.27 -10.39 15.77
CA PHE A 322 -9.43 -11.03 16.37
C PHE A 322 -9.23 -12.54 16.51
N ILE A 323 -8.71 -13.21 15.47
CA ILE A 323 -8.39 -14.64 15.52
C ILE A 323 -7.33 -14.92 16.60
N PHE A 324 -6.30 -14.08 16.70
CA PHE A 324 -5.31 -14.21 17.76
C PHE A 324 -5.98 -14.11 19.15
N GLY A 325 -6.84 -13.13 19.37
CA GLY A 325 -7.53 -12.93 20.62
C GLY A 325 -8.39 -14.13 21.03
N VAL A 326 -9.09 -14.76 20.05
CA VAL A 326 -9.91 -15.96 20.31
C VAL A 326 -9.04 -17.16 20.69
N PHE A 327 -7.93 -17.38 20.00
CA PHE A 327 -7.12 -18.60 20.12
C PHE A 327 -5.87 -18.46 20.99
N GLN A 328 -5.60 -17.31 21.61
CA GLN A 328 -4.34 -17.02 22.32
C GLN A 328 -3.98 -18.08 23.37
N LEU A 329 -4.91 -18.57 24.20
CA LEU A 329 -4.64 -19.63 25.17
C LEU A 329 -4.40 -21.00 24.52
N THR A 330 -5.14 -21.30 23.46
CA THR A 330 -5.00 -22.55 22.71
C THR A 330 -3.63 -22.63 22.04
N ILE A 331 -3.17 -21.52 21.45
CA ILE A 331 -1.87 -21.41 20.81
C ILE A 331 -0.76 -21.53 21.84
N GLN A 332 -0.89 -20.84 23.00
CA GLN A 332 0.10 -20.87 24.07
C GLN A 332 0.33 -22.29 24.60
N ASN A 333 -0.72 -23.08 24.70
CA ASN A 333 -0.64 -24.44 25.25
C ASN A 333 -0.25 -25.50 24.21
N ASN A 334 -0.34 -25.21 22.91
CA ASN A 334 -0.01 -26.16 21.86
C ASN A 334 0.63 -25.48 20.63
N PRO A 335 1.98 -25.41 20.61
CA PRO A 335 2.70 -24.77 19.51
C PRO A 335 2.44 -25.34 18.11
N LEU A 336 2.07 -26.63 17.99
CA LEU A 336 1.76 -27.22 16.68
C LEU A 336 0.48 -26.63 16.07
N LEU A 337 -0.46 -26.17 16.88
CA LEU A 337 -1.67 -25.51 16.40
C LEU A 337 -1.41 -24.13 15.82
N ILE A 338 -0.28 -23.48 16.17
CA ILE A 338 0.07 -22.15 15.62
C ILE A 338 0.07 -22.18 14.08
N PHE A 339 0.76 -23.15 13.49
CA PHE A 339 0.85 -23.23 12.04
C PHE A 339 -0.49 -23.56 11.39
N THR A 340 -1.28 -24.40 12.03
CA THR A 340 -2.64 -24.71 11.55
C THR A 340 -3.52 -23.47 11.56
N ILE A 341 -3.55 -22.72 12.68
CA ILE A 341 -4.30 -21.47 12.80
C ILE A 341 -3.80 -20.44 11.81
N TYR A 342 -2.48 -20.29 11.63
CA TYR A 342 -1.87 -19.41 10.65
C TYR A 342 -2.37 -19.70 9.22
N ILE A 343 -2.27 -20.95 8.77
CA ILE A 343 -2.68 -21.36 7.41
C ILE A 343 -4.18 -21.16 7.23
N VAL A 344 -5.00 -21.66 8.17
CA VAL A 344 -6.46 -21.55 8.09
C VAL A 344 -6.88 -20.08 8.09
N SER A 345 -6.30 -19.24 8.93
CA SER A 345 -6.57 -17.80 8.96
C SER A 345 -6.27 -17.13 7.63
N CYS A 346 -5.12 -17.41 7.03
CA CYS A 346 -4.77 -16.86 5.73
C CYS A 346 -5.78 -17.29 4.63
N ILE A 347 -6.17 -18.55 4.62
CA ILE A 347 -7.16 -19.06 3.64
C ILE A 347 -8.52 -18.38 3.85
N LEU A 348 -9.00 -18.29 5.09
CA LEU A 348 -10.28 -17.64 5.41
C LEU A 348 -10.27 -16.15 5.03
N ILE A 349 -9.19 -15.43 5.33
CA ILE A 349 -9.05 -14.01 4.99
C ILE A 349 -9.05 -13.81 3.47
N ILE A 350 -8.34 -14.66 2.72
CA ILE A 350 -8.33 -14.62 1.25
C ILE A 350 -9.74 -14.89 0.69
N ALA A 351 -10.42 -15.93 1.19
CA ALA A 351 -11.78 -16.26 0.76
C ALA A 351 -12.77 -15.14 1.08
N PHE A 352 -12.73 -14.59 2.28
CA PHE A 352 -13.54 -13.45 2.71
C PHE A 352 -13.30 -12.22 1.84
N SER A 353 -12.03 -11.87 1.60
CA SER A 353 -11.66 -10.72 0.77
C SER A 353 -12.13 -10.88 -0.68
N LYS A 354 -11.99 -12.09 -1.25
CA LYS A 354 -12.48 -12.40 -2.60
C LYS A 354 -13.99 -12.28 -2.71
N PHE A 355 -14.73 -12.75 -1.70
CA PHE A 355 -16.19 -12.69 -1.66
C PHE A 355 -16.69 -11.23 -1.55
N THR A 356 -16.09 -10.45 -0.67
CA THR A 356 -16.52 -9.06 -0.38
C THR A 356 -16.08 -8.07 -1.46
N ALA A 357 -14.89 -8.24 -2.03
CA ALA A 357 -14.32 -7.33 -3.03
C ALA A 357 -15.24 -7.12 -4.23
N ASN A 358 -15.85 -8.20 -4.75
CA ASN A 358 -16.75 -8.12 -5.91
C ASN A 358 -17.94 -7.16 -5.70
N LYS A 359 -18.40 -7.01 -4.46
CA LYS A 359 -19.50 -6.10 -4.11
C LYS A 359 -18.95 -4.69 -3.81
N LEU A 360 -17.88 -4.60 -3.02
CA LEU A 360 -17.37 -3.35 -2.48
C LEU A 360 -16.59 -2.52 -3.51
N GLU A 361 -15.71 -3.14 -4.28
CA GLU A 361 -14.84 -2.43 -5.23
C GLU A 361 -15.61 -1.97 -6.50
N ASN A 362 -16.80 -2.50 -6.74
CA ASN A 362 -17.69 -2.07 -7.82
C ASN A 362 -18.76 -1.05 -7.38
N MET A 363 -18.85 -0.74 -6.09
CA MET A 363 -19.78 0.28 -5.61
C MET A 363 -19.37 1.68 -6.08
N LYS A 364 -20.35 2.46 -6.56
CA LYS A 364 -20.18 3.87 -6.90
C LYS A 364 -21.05 4.71 -6.01
N ILE A 365 -20.46 5.37 -5.02
CA ILE A 365 -21.17 6.30 -4.12
C ILE A 365 -21.57 7.57 -4.88
N ILE A 366 -20.65 8.07 -5.71
CA ILE A 366 -20.89 9.27 -6.51
C ILE A 366 -21.16 8.86 -7.96
N LYS A 367 -22.40 9.06 -8.45
CA LYS A 367 -22.75 8.79 -9.86
C LYS A 367 -22.01 9.74 -10.79
N GLN A 368 -21.53 9.25 -11.91
CA GLN A 368 -20.98 10.12 -12.96
C GLN A 368 -22.14 10.92 -13.59
N PRO A 369 -21.99 12.23 -13.85
CA PRO A 369 -22.92 12.93 -14.75
C PRO A 369 -22.86 12.22 -16.11
N HIS A 370 -24.03 12.04 -16.76
CA HIS A 370 -24.08 11.50 -18.11
C HIS A 370 -23.06 12.25 -19.00
N PRO A 371 -22.30 11.54 -19.86
CA PRO A 371 -21.47 12.23 -20.84
C PRO A 371 -22.39 13.19 -21.59
N ARG A 372 -22.03 14.48 -21.64
CA ARG A 372 -22.71 15.42 -22.54
C ARG A 372 -22.53 14.84 -23.95
N ILE A 373 -23.61 14.33 -24.51
CA ILE A 373 -23.66 13.98 -25.92
C ILE A 373 -23.40 15.31 -26.63
N GLY A 374 -22.20 15.44 -27.19
CA GLY A 374 -21.85 16.58 -28.00
C GLY A 374 -22.88 16.64 -29.14
N LEU A 375 -23.67 17.72 -29.14
CA LEU A 375 -24.43 18.11 -30.31
C LEU A 375 -23.41 18.26 -31.44
N GLN A 376 -23.30 17.20 -32.27
CA GLN A 376 -22.72 17.34 -33.58
C GLN A 376 -23.61 18.36 -34.28
N ASN A 377 -23.08 19.58 -34.44
CA ASN A 377 -23.64 20.53 -35.41
C ASN A 377 -23.75 19.83 -36.76
N LYS A 378 -24.97 19.48 -37.10
CA LYS A 378 -25.33 19.32 -38.49
C LYS A 378 -25.33 20.74 -39.09
N GLU A 379 -24.21 21.14 -39.62
CA GLU A 379 -24.19 22.20 -40.63
C GLU A 379 -24.53 21.58 -41.98
N LEU A 380 -25.58 22.12 -42.56
CA LEU A 380 -26.07 21.96 -43.91
C LEU A 380 -25.05 22.48 -44.94
#